data_6dee0349bb85495556611297dcad4036
#
_entry.id   6dee0349bb85495556611297dcad4036
#
_cell.length_a   1.000
_cell.length_b   1.000
_cell.length_c   1.000
_cell.angle_alpha   90.00
_cell.angle_beta   90.00
_cell.angle_gamma   90.00
#
_symmetry.space_group_name_H-M   'P 1'
#
loop_
_entity.id
_entity.type
_entity.pdbx_description
1 polymer ?
#
loop_
_entity_poly.entity_id
_entity_poly.type
_entity_poly.pdbx_seq_one_letter_code
_entity_poly.pdbx_strand_id
1 'polypeptide(L)'
;MHNYIAKGIALAVAIAASGTVQAIDKKNPDPYFSGVKIFALKEATGSECDSVTGEAKYLVAYKVTLDNFSDKSIEPGKDNKMCFFLYDKNGKSFMSTGIEMEMLKKYKPIESRTGNVFFSSADPEILNIPFVRLAFGKDCLTK
;
A
#
# COMPACT_ATOMS: atom_id res chain seq x y z
N MET A 1 63.67 6.41 38.93
CA MET A 1 63.26 5.51 37.85
C MET A 1 61.87 4.95 38.22
N HIS A 2 60.84 5.47 37.63
CA HIS A 2 59.48 4.87 37.71
C HIS A 2 58.79 5.10 36.39
N ASN A 3 58.66 4.05 35.61
CA ASN A 3 57.91 4.03 34.38
C ASN A 3 56.42 3.94 34.69
N TYR A 4 55.64 4.91 34.37
CA TYR A 4 54.16 4.80 34.33
C TYR A 4 53.73 4.57 32.91
N ILE A 5 53.32 3.36 32.64
CA ILE A 5 52.67 2.97 31.38
C ILE A 5 51.20 3.36 31.50
N ALA A 6 50.79 4.41 30.83
CA ALA A 6 49.40 4.75 30.66
C ALA A 6 48.74 3.82 29.65
N LYS A 7 47.89 2.90 30.12
CA LYS A 7 47.03 2.08 29.28
C LYS A 7 45.82 2.93 28.86
N GLY A 8 45.83 3.37 27.59
CA GLY A 8 44.66 3.97 26.95
C GLY A 8 43.62 2.89 26.68
N ILE A 9 42.45 3.02 27.31
CA ILE A 9 41.27 2.20 26.98
C ILE A 9 40.60 2.87 25.81
N ALA A 10 40.68 2.26 24.65
CA ALA A 10 39.89 2.63 23.49
C ALA A 10 38.48 2.05 23.63
N LEU A 11 37.51 2.94 23.90
CA LEU A 11 36.10 2.57 23.94
C LEU A 11 35.59 2.51 22.49
N ALA A 12 35.48 1.33 21.93
CA ALA A 12 34.82 1.11 20.65
C ALA A 12 33.31 1.16 20.84
N VAL A 13 32.68 2.25 20.43
CA VAL A 13 31.22 2.36 20.36
C VAL A 13 30.77 1.64 19.10
N ALA A 14 30.28 0.42 19.23
CA ALA A 14 29.60 -0.28 18.14
C ALA A 14 28.20 0.29 17.99
N ILE A 15 27.99 1.11 16.98
CA ILE A 15 26.65 1.53 16.56
C ILE A 15 26.03 0.35 15.82
N ALA A 16 25.20 -0.41 16.49
CA ALA A 16 24.35 -1.41 15.86
C ALA A 16 23.22 -0.67 15.10
N ALA A 17 23.43 -0.45 13.82
CA ALA A 17 22.36 -0.07 12.91
C ALA A 17 21.41 -1.27 12.77
N SER A 18 20.38 -1.33 13.58
CA SER A 18 19.27 -2.26 13.43
C SER A 18 18.41 -1.81 12.24
N GLY A 19 18.91 -2.09 11.03
CA GLY A 19 18.10 -2.08 9.83
C GLY A 19 17.12 -3.24 9.93
N THR A 20 15.85 -2.96 10.16
CA THR A 20 14.78 -3.93 9.97
C THR A 20 14.71 -4.26 8.49
N VAL A 21 15.41 -5.32 8.09
CA VAL A 21 15.22 -5.95 6.79
C VAL A 21 13.84 -6.60 6.84
N GLN A 22 12.84 -5.96 6.23
CA GLN A 22 11.57 -6.63 5.98
C GLN A 22 11.87 -7.81 5.04
N ALA A 23 11.64 -9.01 5.52
CA ALA A 23 11.75 -10.22 4.71
C ALA A 23 10.68 -10.11 3.62
N ILE A 24 11.12 -9.84 2.39
CA ILE A 24 10.31 -9.96 1.19
C ILE A 24 10.08 -11.45 1.02
N ASP A 25 8.82 -11.85 1.14
CA ASP A 25 8.41 -13.24 0.94
C ASP A 25 8.79 -13.64 -0.50
N LYS A 26 9.80 -14.52 -0.63
CA LYS A 26 10.37 -14.94 -1.91
C LYS A 26 9.48 -15.91 -2.69
N LYS A 27 8.21 -16.01 -2.33
CA LYS A 27 7.26 -16.87 -3.02
C LYS A 27 6.64 -16.11 -4.19
N ASN A 28 7.33 -16.20 -5.34
CA ASN A 28 6.86 -15.75 -6.64
C ASN A 28 6.56 -14.24 -6.72
N PRO A 29 7.58 -13.38 -6.91
CA PRO A 29 7.30 -11.99 -7.19
C PRO A 29 6.54 -11.93 -8.52
N ASP A 30 5.28 -11.52 -8.47
CA ASP A 30 4.51 -11.18 -9.65
C ASP A 30 5.35 -10.17 -10.46
N PRO A 31 5.68 -10.46 -11.73
CA PRO A 31 6.53 -9.60 -12.53
C PRO A 31 6.02 -8.16 -12.67
N TYR A 32 4.76 -7.92 -12.32
CA TYR A 32 4.15 -6.58 -12.31
C TYR A 32 4.41 -5.80 -11.02
N PHE A 33 4.81 -6.46 -9.91
CA PHE A 33 5.04 -5.78 -8.63
C PHE A 33 6.50 -5.38 -8.38
N SER A 34 7.46 -5.93 -9.14
CA SER A 34 8.84 -5.47 -9.03
C SER A 34 8.97 -4.08 -9.65
N GLY A 35 9.21 -3.08 -8.81
CA GLY A 35 9.40 -1.70 -9.24
C GLY A 35 8.15 -0.82 -9.15
N VAL A 36 7.07 -1.28 -8.51
CA VAL A 36 5.89 -0.46 -8.19
C VAL A 36 5.79 -0.26 -6.68
N LYS A 37 5.58 0.98 -6.25
CA LYS A 37 5.28 1.32 -4.86
C LYS A 37 4.01 2.13 -4.79
N ILE A 38 3.28 1.97 -3.69
CA ILE A 38 2.15 2.81 -3.37
C ILE A 38 2.34 3.46 -2.00
N PHE A 39 1.87 4.70 -1.90
CA PHE A 39 1.68 5.42 -0.64
C PHE A 39 0.20 5.75 -0.54
N ALA A 40 -0.41 5.46 0.58
CA ALA A 40 -1.84 5.69 0.78
C ALA A 40 -2.06 6.50 2.06
N LEU A 41 -2.84 7.56 1.95
CA LEU A 41 -3.24 8.41 3.06
C LEU A 41 -4.77 8.42 3.13
N LYS A 42 -5.32 8.04 4.26
CA LYS A 42 -6.77 8.16 4.50
C LYS A 42 -7.14 9.63 4.56
N GLU A 43 -8.02 10.07 3.67
CA GLU A 43 -8.46 11.47 3.60
C GLU A 43 -9.81 11.71 4.26
N ALA A 44 -10.75 10.79 4.05
CA ALA A 44 -12.10 10.98 4.53
C ALA A 44 -12.76 9.65 4.88
N THR A 45 -13.68 9.71 5.83
CA THR A 45 -14.61 8.65 6.16
C THR A 45 -16.01 9.23 6.21
N GLY A 46 -16.99 8.41 5.90
CA GLY A 46 -18.38 8.81 5.94
C GLY A 46 -19.30 7.61 6.09
N SER A 47 -20.57 7.90 6.27
CA SER A 47 -21.65 6.92 6.21
C SER A 47 -22.85 7.52 5.51
N GLU A 48 -23.54 6.69 4.77
CA GLU A 48 -24.82 7.01 4.18
C GLU A 48 -25.86 5.97 4.62
N CYS A 49 -27.10 6.38 4.74
CA CYS A 49 -28.21 5.49 5.05
C CYS A 49 -29.21 5.58 3.91
N ASP A 50 -29.56 4.43 3.36
CA ASP A 50 -30.64 4.34 2.40
C ASP A 50 -31.96 4.62 3.12
N SER A 51 -32.66 5.69 2.73
CA SER A 51 -33.90 6.12 3.37
C SER A 51 -35.07 5.18 3.10
N VAL A 52 -34.97 4.30 2.11
CA VAL A 52 -36.01 3.34 1.74
C VAL A 52 -35.80 2.02 2.44
N THR A 53 -34.57 1.50 2.44
CA THR A 53 -34.24 0.19 3.03
C THR A 53 -33.77 0.28 4.47
N GLY A 54 -33.31 1.46 4.93
CA GLY A 54 -32.70 1.66 6.25
C GLY A 54 -31.29 1.08 6.35
N GLU A 55 -30.70 0.60 5.26
CA GLU A 55 -29.37 0.03 5.26
C GLU A 55 -28.31 1.12 5.36
N ALA A 56 -27.35 0.92 6.26
CA ALA A 56 -26.18 1.78 6.40
C ALA A 56 -25.05 1.29 5.49
N LYS A 57 -24.34 2.25 4.88
CA LYS A 57 -23.17 2.02 4.07
C LYS A 57 -22.04 2.94 4.53
N TYR A 58 -20.90 2.38 4.78
CA TYR A 58 -19.71 3.09 5.25
C TYR A 58 -18.76 3.34 4.10
N LEU A 59 -18.18 4.53 4.06
CA LEU A 59 -17.38 5.05 2.97
C LEU A 59 -16.00 5.45 3.50
N VAL A 60 -14.97 5.10 2.76
CA VAL A 60 -13.58 5.52 3.05
C VAL A 60 -12.92 5.98 1.76
N ALA A 61 -12.30 7.15 1.79
CA ALA A 61 -11.52 7.69 0.70
C ALA A 61 -10.03 7.72 1.09
N TYR A 62 -9.20 7.22 0.20
CA TYR A 62 -7.75 7.31 0.30
C TYR A 62 -7.18 8.11 -0.86
N LYS A 63 -6.26 9.02 -0.56
CA LYS A 63 -5.34 9.55 -1.55
C LYS A 63 -4.20 8.55 -1.73
N VAL A 64 -4.04 8.03 -2.94
CA VAL A 64 -3.03 7.03 -3.26
C VAL A 64 -2.06 7.62 -4.28
N THR A 65 -0.77 7.54 -3.97
CA THR A 65 0.30 7.80 -4.93
C THR A 65 0.88 6.48 -5.39
N LEU A 66 0.87 6.24 -6.69
CA LEU A 66 1.49 5.09 -7.31
C LEU A 66 2.76 5.54 -8.02
N ASP A 67 3.88 4.95 -7.64
CA ASP A 67 5.20 5.19 -8.25
C ASP A 67 5.62 3.97 -9.06
N ASN A 68 5.80 4.16 -10.36
CA ASN A 68 6.40 3.17 -11.24
C ASN A 68 7.91 3.40 -11.31
N PHE A 69 8.68 2.67 -10.53
CA PHE A 69 10.16 2.73 -10.56
C PHE A 69 10.79 1.81 -11.60
N SER A 70 9.98 1.08 -12.35
CA SER A 70 10.48 0.15 -13.35
C SER A 70 10.81 0.87 -14.68
N ASP A 71 11.57 0.19 -15.50
CA ASP A 71 11.85 0.58 -16.89
C ASP A 71 10.72 0.21 -17.86
N LYS A 72 9.63 -0.37 -17.34
CA LYS A 72 8.46 -0.81 -18.10
C LYS A 72 7.26 0.07 -17.84
N SER A 73 6.43 0.24 -18.86
CA SER A 73 5.12 0.88 -18.71
C SER A 73 4.14 -0.04 -18.00
N ILE A 74 3.22 0.55 -17.24
CA ILE A 74 2.06 -0.15 -16.66
C ILE A 74 0.83 0.31 -17.43
N GLU A 75 0.10 -0.64 -18.00
CA GLU A 75 -1.14 -0.38 -18.74
C GLU A 75 -2.33 -1.03 -18.03
N PRO A 76 -3.04 -0.30 -17.14
CA PRO A 76 -4.30 -0.76 -16.63
C PRO A 76 -5.32 -0.90 -17.77
N GLY A 77 -6.07 -2.00 -17.79
CA GLY A 77 -7.01 -2.23 -18.87
C GLY A 77 -7.84 -3.49 -18.66
N LYS A 78 -8.51 -3.95 -19.72
CA LYS A 78 -9.40 -5.09 -19.67
C LYS A 78 -8.68 -6.38 -19.25
N ASP A 79 -7.48 -6.59 -19.79
CA ASP A 79 -6.68 -7.81 -19.55
C ASP A 79 -5.74 -7.66 -18.34
N ASN A 80 -5.51 -6.43 -17.91
CA ASN A 80 -4.67 -6.08 -16.76
C ASN A 80 -5.41 -5.12 -15.83
N LYS A 81 -6.56 -5.57 -15.32
CA LYS A 81 -7.41 -4.77 -14.43
C LYS A 81 -6.60 -4.34 -13.20
N MET A 82 -6.61 -3.04 -12.90
CA MET A 82 -6.07 -2.49 -11.67
C MET A 82 -7.15 -2.41 -10.61
N CYS A 83 -6.84 -2.83 -9.40
CA CYS A 83 -7.71 -2.69 -8.24
C CYS A 83 -6.91 -2.43 -6.97
N PHE A 84 -7.58 -1.90 -5.97
CA PHE A 84 -7.00 -1.70 -4.64
C PHE A 84 -7.83 -2.45 -3.61
N PHE A 85 -7.16 -2.90 -2.56
CA PHE A 85 -7.80 -3.55 -1.41
C PHE A 85 -7.41 -2.84 -0.13
N LEU A 86 -8.40 -2.60 0.73
CA LEU A 86 -8.15 -2.41 2.15
C LEU A 86 -7.96 -3.78 2.79
N TYR A 87 -6.99 -3.94 3.67
CA TYR A 87 -6.77 -5.19 4.37
C TYR A 87 -6.23 -4.97 5.79
N ASP A 88 -6.47 -5.94 6.64
CA ASP A 88 -5.93 -6.01 7.99
C ASP A 88 -4.99 -7.21 8.17
N LYS A 89 -4.39 -7.30 9.35
CA LYS A 89 -3.49 -8.41 9.70
C LYS A 89 -4.20 -9.75 9.86
N ASN A 90 -5.53 -9.75 9.99
CA ASN A 90 -6.36 -10.94 10.19
C ASN A 90 -6.86 -11.53 8.86
N GLY A 91 -6.48 -10.93 7.74
CA GLY A 91 -6.89 -11.38 6.41
C GLY A 91 -8.22 -10.82 5.92
N LYS A 92 -8.87 -9.94 6.69
CA LYS A 92 -10.07 -9.25 6.23
C LYS A 92 -9.69 -8.23 5.16
N SER A 93 -10.41 -8.23 4.05
CA SER A 93 -10.13 -7.32 2.94
C SER A 93 -11.40 -6.82 2.28
N PHE A 94 -11.32 -5.60 1.75
CA PHE A 94 -12.39 -4.96 0.99
C PHE A 94 -11.80 -4.42 -0.32
N MET A 95 -12.38 -4.80 -1.44
CA MET A 95 -11.97 -4.29 -2.75
C MET A 95 -12.47 -2.85 -2.94
N SER A 96 -11.69 -2.04 -3.62
CA SER A 96 -12.10 -0.68 -4.01
C SER A 96 -13.37 -0.69 -4.84
N THR A 97 -14.26 0.23 -4.54
CA THR A 97 -15.54 0.44 -5.26
C THR A 97 -15.45 1.55 -6.29
N GLY A 98 -14.42 2.39 -6.20
CA GLY A 98 -14.15 3.45 -7.15
C GLY A 98 -12.67 3.82 -7.19
N ILE A 99 -12.19 4.16 -8.36
CA ILE A 99 -10.82 4.62 -8.61
C ILE A 99 -10.91 5.83 -9.52
N GLU A 100 -10.21 6.90 -9.18
CA GLU A 100 -10.14 8.08 -10.03
C GLU A 100 -9.56 7.75 -11.41
N MET A 101 -10.20 8.24 -12.47
CA MET A 101 -9.88 7.86 -13.85
C MET A 101 -8.41 8.12 -14.23
N GLU A 102 -7.80 9.15 -13.66
CA GLU A 102 -6.38 9.44 -13.88
C GLU A 102 -5.46 8.29 -13.42
N MET A 103 -5.84 7.57 -12.38
CA MET A 103 -5.10 6.43 -11.88
C MET A 103 -5.15 5.22 -12.82
N LEU A 104 -6.15 5.15 -13.68
CA LEU A 104 -6.36 4.05 -14.62
C LEU A 104 -5.71 4.27 -15.99
N LYS A 105 -5.07 5.41 -16.21
CA LYS A 105 -4.32 5.68 -17.43
C LYS A 105 -2.96 4.99 -17.41
N LYS A 106 -2.41 4.75 -18.59
CA LYS A 106 -1.06 4.20 -18.75
C LYS A 106 -0.02 4.99 -17.94
N TYR A 107 0.83 4.28 -17.21
CA TYR A 107 2.02 4.81 -16.54
C TYR A 107 3.24 4.57 -17.41
N LYS A 108 3.99 5.62 -17.68
CA LYS A 108 5.30 5.51 -18.31
C LYS A 108 6.34 4.98 -17.32
N PRO A 109 7.51 4.51 -17.78
CA PRO A 109 8.64 4.26 -16.91
C PRO A 109 8.96 5.49 -16.05
N ILE A 110 9.28 5.26 -14.77
CA ILE A 110 9.67 6.32 -13.81
C ILE A 110 8.60 7.41 -13.64
N GLU A 111 7.34 7.04 -13.79
CA GLU A 111 6.21 7.95 -13.60
C GLU A 111 5.55 7.73 -12.24
N SER A 112 5.25 8.83 -11.57
CA SER A 112 4.46 8.87 -10.35
C SER A 112 3.13 9.58 -10.60
N ARG A 113 2.06 9.05 -10.02
CA ARG A 113 0.72 9.65 -10.14
C ARG A 113 -0.06 9.50 -8.85
N THR A 114 -0.78 10.55 -8.50
CA THR A 114 -1.63 10.59 -7.31
C THR A 114 -3.09 10.73 -7.71
N GLY A 115 -3.96 10.01 -7.05
CA GLY A 115 -5.41 10.09 -7.25
C GLY A 115 -6.17 9.47 -6.09
N ASN A 116 -7.49 9.55 -6.16
CA ASN A 116 -8.36 9.06 -5.10
C ASN A 116 -8.85 7.64 -5.39
N VAL A 117 -8.88 6.84 -4.33
CA VAL A 117 -9.43 5.49 -4.31
C VAL A 117 -10.48 5.40 -3.22
N PHE A 118 -11.63 4.86 -3.58
CA PHE A 118 -12.81 4.81 -2.72
C PHE A 118 -13.14 3.36 -2.37
N PHE A 119 -13.56 3.18 -1.12
CA PHE A 119 -14.02 1.90 -0.61
C PHE A 119 -15.37 2.10 0.06
N SER A 120 -16.28 1.15 -0.10
CA SER A 120 -17.57 1.17 0.57
C SER A 120 -18.00 -0.23 0.97
N SER A 121 -18.66 -0.34 2.11
CA SER A 121 -19.19 -1.60 2.64
C SER A 121 -20.33 -1.34 3.63
N ALA A 122 -21.23 -2.29 3.77
CA ALA A 122 -22.19 -2.33 4.88
C ALA A 122 -21.52 -2.68 6.22
N ASP A 123 -20.31 -3.20 6.19
CA ASP A 123 -19.52 -3.54 7.37
C ASP A 123 -18.77 -2.32 7.90
N PRO A 124 -19.07 -1.84 9.13
CA PRO A 124 -18.44 -0.68 9.72
C PRO A 124 -16.94 -0.85 9.98
N GLU A 125 -16.43 -2.09 10.02
CA GLU A 125 -14.99 -2.34 10.18
C GLU A 125 -14.14 -1.73 9.07
N ILE A 126 -14.72 -1.47 7.90
CA ILE A 126 -14.02 -0.80 6.80
C ILE A 126 -13.40 0.54 7.23
N LEU A 127 -14.00 1.22 8.19
CA LEU A 127 -13.50 2.51 8.71
C LEU A 127 -12.17 2.39 9.45
N ASN A 128 -11.87 1.21 9.98
CA ASN A 128 -10.72 0.96 10.84
C ASN A 128 -9.59 0.16 10.17
N ILE A 129 -9.79 -0.30 8.93
CA ILE A 129 -8.78 -1.05 8.20
C ILE A 129 -7.63 -0.11 7.79
N PRO A 130 -6.37 -0.42 8.17
CA PRO A 130 -5.29 0.56 8.05
C PRO A 130 -4.46 0.48 6.77
N PHE A 131 -4.51 -0.64 6.03
CA PHE A 131 -3.58 -0.90 4.95
C PHE A 131 -4.27 -0.93 3.58
N VAL A 132 -3.62 -0.33 2.60
CA VAL A 132 -4.02 -0.37 1.20
C VAL A 132 -3.03 -1.22 0.41
N ARG A 133 -3.54 -2.10 -0.42
CA ARG A 133 -2.76 -2.94 -1.34
C ARG A 133 -3.23 -2.72 -2.77
N LEU A 134 -2.28 -2.66 -3.68
CA LEU A 134 -2.52 -2.67 -5.12
C LEU A 134 -2.51 -4.11 -5.64
N ALA A 135 -3.39 -4.42 -6.57
CA ALA A 135 -3.41 -5.69 -7.29
C ALA A 135 -3.72 -5.48 -8.78
N PHE A 136 -3.34 -6.46 -9.59
CA PHE A 136 -3.58 -6.46 -11.02
C PHE A 136 -4.16 -7.80 -11.51
N GLY A 137 -4.90 -7.74 -12.61
CA GLY A 137 -5.36 -8.91 -13.35
C GLY A 137 -6.17 -9.88 -12.50
N LYS A 138 -5.69 -11.11 -12.40
CA LYS A 138 -6.37 -12.21 -11.69
C LYS A 138 -6.50 -11.95 -10.19
N ASP A 139 -5.55 -11.24 -9.60
CA ASP A 139 -5.57 -10.92 -8.17
C ASP A 139 -6.69 -9.95 -7.79
N CYS A 140 -7.29 -9.30 -8.78
CA CYS A 140 -8.52 -8.49 -8.61
C CYS A 140 -9.79 -9.33 -8.56
N LEU A 141 -9.71 -10.63 -8.82
CA LEU A 141 -10.86 -11.55 -8.85
C LEU A 141 -11.03 -12.38 -7.57
N THR A 142 -10.18 -12.17 -6.58
CA THR A 142 -10.27 -12.89 -5.31
C THR A 142 -11.58 -12.55 -4.61
N LYS A 143 -12.34 -13.60 -4.33
CA LYS A 143 -13.59 -13.55 -3.56
C LYS A 143 -13.30 -13.27 -2.09
#